data_68dfcccd5926721befb2e91edbc0148f
#
_entry.id   68dfcccd5926721befb2e91edbc0148f
#
_cell.length_a   1.000
_cell.length_b   1.000
_cell.length_c   1.000
_cell.angle_alpha   90.00
_cell.angle_beta   90.00
_cell.angle_gamma   90.00
#
_symmetry.space_group_name_H-M   'P 1'
#
loop_
_entity.id
_entity.type
_entity.pdbx_description
1 polymer ?
#
loop_
_entity_poly.entity_id
_entity_poly.type
_entity_poly.pdbx_seq_one_letter_code
_entity_poly.pdbx_strand_id
1 'polypeptide(L)'
;MRFMRSCVEAVKPQAIVHLGDHYDDGETLKELYPHIELHQVPGNCDRYRCPPWVHARLCYDVCGVRLFMTHGHKYGVKTSTAMMLAEARAMHAQAALYGHTHVAECYREETGMWVLNPGSSGYGGGSAGLMEVENGEIVSCRIIAADYLEEFV
;
A
#
# COMPACT_ATOMS: atom_id res chain seq x y z
N MET A 1 -5.32 10.47 8.44
CA MET A 1 -6.69 10.59 7.84
C MET A 1 -6.86 11.73 6.83
N ARG A 2 -6.58 13.02 7.16
CA ARG A 2 -6.82 14.14 6.22
C ARG A 2 -6.17 13.92 4.85
N PHE A 3 -4.86 13.63 4.81
CA PHE A 3 -4.12 13.39 3.57
C PHE A 3 -4.67 12.20 2.76
N MET A 4 -4.96 11.06 3.42
CA MET A 4 -5.54 9.90 2.74
C MET A 4 -6.86 10.21 2.06
N ARG A 5 -7.75 10.98 2.73
CA ARG A 5 -9.01 11.42 2.14
C ARG A 5 -8.77 12.32 0.92
N SER A 6 -7.86 13.29 1.02
CA SER A 6 -7.51 14.15 -0.12
C SER A 6 -7.00 13.34 -1.31
N CYS A 7 -6.19 12.28 -1.08
CA CYS A 7 -5.75 11.37 -2.13
C CYS A 7 -6.94 10.65 -2.79
N VAL A 8 -7.86 10.10 -2.00
CA VAL A 8 -9.04 9.38 -2.54
C VAL A 8 -9.93 10.31 -3.35
N GLU A 9 -10.16 11.53 -2.87
CA GLU A 9 -11.01 12.52 -3.54
C GLU A 9 -10.39 13.03 -4.85
N ALA A 10 -9.07 13.20 -4.90
CA ALA A 10 -8.35 13.62 -6.10
C ALA A 10 -8.22 12.50 -7.15
N VAL A 11 -7.81 11.31 -6.72
CA VAL A 11 -7.48 10.18 -7.61
C VAL A 11 -8.71 9.38 -8.01
N LYS A 12 -9.72 9.26 -7.12
CA LYS A 12 -10.93 8.42 -7.28
C LYS A 12 -10.57 6.98 -7.65
N PRO A 13 -9.78 6.28 -6.83
CA PRO A 13 -9.26 4.96 -7.16
C PRO A 13 -10.37 3.89 -7.16
N GLN A 14 -10.15 2.77 -7.85
CA GLN A 14 -10.99 1.58 -7.78
C GLN A 14 -10.72 0.75 -6.51
N ALA A 15 -9.48 0.75 -6.03
CA ALA A 15 -9.06 0.04 -4.83
C ALA A 15 -8.11 0.89 -3.97
N ILE A 16 -8.17 0.66 -2.67
CA ILE A 16 -7.26 1.24 -1.68
C ILE A 16 -6.51 0.11 -1.01
N VAL A 17 -5.19 0.24 -0.87
CA VAL A 17 -4.36 -0.66 -0.07
C VAL A 17 -3.82 0.09 1.14
N HIS A 18 -4.19 -0.36 2.34
CA HIS A 18 -3.69 0.17 3.61
C HIS A 18 -2.66 -0.81 4.21
N LEU A 19 -1.42 -0.36 4.32
CA LEU A 19 -0.27 -1.22 4.65
C LEU A 19 0.06 -1.28 6.15
N GLY A 20 -0.92 -0.99 7.00
CA GLY A 20 -0.81 -1.16 8.45
C GLY A 20 -0.40 0.11 9.19
N ASP A 21 -0.39 -0.03 10.49
CA ASP A 21 -0.40 0.98 11.54
C ASP A 21 -1.66 1.88 11.46
N HIS A 22 -2.36 2.02 12.58
CA HIS A 22 -3.68 2.65 12.61
C HIS A 22 -4.70 1.94 11.71
N TYR A 23 -4.91 0.64 11.94
CA TYR A 23 -5.84 -0.21 11.19
C TYR A 23 -7.25 0.40 11.11
N ASP A 24 -7.69 1.08 12.15
CA ASP A 24 -8.94 1.83 12.24
C ASP A 24 -9.07 2.98 11.23
N ASP A 25 -7.97 3.54 10.74
CA ASP A 25 -8.00 4.53 9.65
C ASP A 25 -8.47 3.90 8.33
N GLY A 26 -8.07 2.66 8.06
CA GLY A 26 -8.57 1.89 6.90
C GLY A 26 -10.07 1.61 7.02
N GLU A 27 -10.55 1.17 8.18
CA GLU A 27 -11.98 0.96 8.42
C GLU A 27 -12.78 2.25 8.23
N THR A 28 -12.25 3.39 8.69
CA THR A 28 -12.87 4.69 8.46
C THR A 28 -12.93 5.06 6.98
N LEU A 29 -11.88 4.76 6.20
CA LEU A 29 -11.91 4.95 4.74
C LEU A 29 -13.00 4.10 4.07
N LYS A 30 -13.17 2.85 4.50
CA LYS A 30 -14.20 1.95 3.99
C LYS A 30 -15.62 2.47 4.27
N GLU A 31 -15.85 3.04 5.46
CA GLU A 31 -17.12 3.66 5.80
C GLU A 31 -17.41 4.91 4.96
N LEU A 32 -16.39 5.75 4.72
CA LEU A 32 -16.52 6.98 3.94
C LEU A 32 -16.67 6.71 2.43
N TYR A 33 -16.04 5.66 1.93
CA TYR A 33 -15.99 5.30 0.51
C TYR A 33 -16.41 3.85 0.27
N PRO A 34 -17.67 3.46 0.59
CA PRO A 34 -18.10 2.06 0.57
C PRO A 34 -18.10 1.41 -0.82
N HIS A 35 -18.00 2.21 -1.88
CA HIS A 35 -17.91 1.76 -3.27
C HIS A 35 -16.47 1.46 -3.72
N ILE A 36 -15.46 1.80 -2.91
CA ILE A 36 -14.05 1.53 -3.20
C ILE A 36 -13.62 0.25 -2.48
N GLU A 37 -12.97 -0.65 -3.19
CA GLU A 37 -12.46 -1.88 -2.60
C GLU A 37 -11.28 -1.57 -1.66
N LEU A 38 -11.36 -2.04 -0.40
CA LEU A 38 -10.29 -1.87 0.58
C LEU A 38 -9.58 -3.19 0.85
N HIS A 39 -8.26 -3.17 0.69
CA HIS A 39 -7.35 -4.23 1.12
C HIS A 39 -6.47 -3.70 2.22
N GLN A 40 -6.40 -4.38 3.38
CA GLN A 40 -5.55 -3.89 4.45
C GLN A 40 -4.87 -5.01 5.23
N VAL A 41 -3.68 -4.72 5.72
CA VAL A 41 -2.89 -5.57 6.59
C VAL A 41 -2.61 -4.83 7.90
N PRO A 42 -2.49 -5.54 9.05
CA PRO A 42 -2.14 -4.90 10.30
C PRO A 42 -0.65 -4.57 10.37
N GLY A 43 -0.32 -3.46 11.01
CA GLY A 43 1.04 -3.10 11.40
C GLY A 43 1.41 -3.58 12.80
N ASN A 44 2.62 -3.25 13.24
CA ASN A 44 3.07 -3.59 14.60
C ASN A 44 2.38 -2.77 15.68
N CYS A 45 1.80 -1.60 15.34
CA CYS A 45 1.05 -0.76 16.27
C CYS A 45 -0.43 -1.20 16.42
N ASP A 46 -0.89 -2.17 15.63
CA ASP A 46 -2.30 -2.56 15.55
C ASP A 46 -2.68 -3.77 16.42
N ARG A 47 -1.75 -4.28 17.25
CA ARG A 47 -1.91 -5.54 18.01
C ARG A 47 -3.25 -5.68 18.75
N TYR A 48 -3.84 -4.58 19.19
CA TYR A 48 -5.12 -4.55 19.92
C TYR A 48 -6.24 -3.82 19.16
N ARG A 49 -5.98 -3.40 17.92
CA ARG A 49 -6.90 -2.59 17.10
C ARG A 49 -7.44 -3.33 15.88
N CYS A 50 -6.85 -4.46 15.53
CA CYS A 50 -7.33 -5.28 14.43
C CYS A 50 -7.91 -6.60 14.93
N PRO A 51 -8.87 -7.18 14.22
CA PRO A 51 -9.41 -8.51 14.54
C PRO A 51 -8.30 -9.57 14.54
N PRO A 52 -8.34 -10.57 15.44
CA PRO A 52 -7.26 -11.56 15.58
C PRO A 52 -7.10 -12.50 14.38
N TRP A 53 -8.09 -12.57 13.49
CA TRP A 53 -8.06 -13.40 12.27
C TRP A 53 -7.46 -12.66 11.05
N VAL A 54 -7.08 -11.39 11.19
CA VAL A 54 -6.50 -10.62 10.06
C VAL A 54 -5.10 -11.10 9.77
N HIS A 55 -4.83 -11.38 8.51
CA HIS A 55 -3.53 -11.83 8.05
C HIS A 55 -2.53 -10.67 7.97
N ALA A 56 -1.31 -10.89 8.48
CA ALA A 56 -0.21 -9.91 8.39
C ALA A 56 0.40 -9.78 6.98
N ARG A 57 -0.02 -10.66 6.08
CA ARG A 57 0.39 -10.72 4.68
C ARG A 57 -0.79 -11.18 3.83
N LEU A 58 -0.99 -10.52 2.70
CA LEU A 58 -1.95 -10.88 1.67
C LEU A 58 -1.23 -11.05 0.34
N CYS A 59 -1.65 -12.00 -0.48
CA CYS A 59 -1.18 -12.11 -1.86
C CYS A 59 -2.29 -12.70 -2.73
N TYR A 60 -2.91 -11.84 -3.54
CA TYR A 60 -3.98 -12.20 -4.46
C TYR A 60 -4.17 -11.10 -5.52
N ASP A 61 -5.07 -11.34 -6.46
CA ASP A 61 -5.30 -10.43 -7.57
C ASP A 61 -6.23 -9.28 -7.15
N VAL A 62 -5.77 -8.04 -7.38
CA VAL A 62 -6.49 -6.79 -7.17
C VAL A 62 -6.49 -6.02 -8.48
N CYS A 63 -7.66 -5.63 -8.98
CA CYS A 63 -7.80 -4.96 -10.27
C CYS A 63 -7.09 -5.69 -11.43
N GLY A 64 -6.98 -7.02 -11.36
CA GLY A 64 -6.38 -7.86 -12.40
C GLY A 64 -4.86 -8.04 -12.32
N VAL A 65 -4.20 -7.52 -11.27
CA VAL A 65 -2.77 -7.71 -11.01
C VAL A 65 -2.54 -8.38 -9.66
N ARG A 66 -1.57 -9.29 -9.59
CA ARG A 66 -1.22 -9.99 -8.37
C ARG A 66 -0.35 -9.12 -7.47
N LEU A 67 -0.89 -8.74 -6.32
CA LEU A 67 -0.23 -7.90 -5.33
C LEU A 67 0.17 -8.72 -4.10
N PHE A 68 1.42 -8.60 -3.69
CA PHE A 68 1.90 -9.02 -2.38
C PHE A 68 1.86 -7.80 -1.44
N MET A 69 1.14 -7.92 -0.33
CA MET A 69 0.88 -6.81 0.59
C MET A 69 1.25 -7.21 2.01
N THR A 70 2.07 -6.43 2.67
CA THR A 70 2.46 -6.62 4.07
C THR A 70 2.84 -5.29 4.71
N HIS A 71 2.72 -5.19 6.04
CA HIS A 71 3.32 -4.04 6.73
C HIS A 71 4.86 -4.08 6.70
N GLY A 72 5.46 -5.27 6.74
CA GLY A 72 6.90 -5.43 6.62
C GLY A 72 7.66 -5.69 7.93
N HIS A 73 7.10 -5.38 9.10
CA HIS A 73 7.79 -5.56 10.39
C HIS A 73 8.21 -7.02 10.65
N LYS A 74 7.42 -8.00 10.21
CA LYS A 74 7.75 -9.44 10.34
C LYS A 74 8.86 -9.90 9.39
N TYR A 75 9.17 -9.12 8.37
CA TYR A 75 10.23 -9.38 7.39
C TYR A 75 11.51 -8.62 7.71
N GLY A 76 11.54 -7.79 8.75
CA GLY A 76 12.71 -6.99 9.11
C GLY A 76 13.10 -5.96 8.06
N VAL A 77 12.13 -5.38 7.35
CA VAL A 77 12.35 -4.48 6.20
C VAL A 77 13.15 -3.21 6.52
N LYS A 78 13.25 -2.84 7.80
CA LYS A 78 14.16 -1.74 8.24
C LYS A 78 15.64 -2.07 8.07
N THR A 79 15.98 -3.37 8.00
CA THR A 79 17.34 -3.83 7.79
C THR A 79 17.56 -4.29 6.35
N SER A 80 16.63 -5.07 5.81
CA SER A 80 16.70 -5.59 4.44
C SER A 80 15.31 -6.01 3.94
N THR A 81 15.01 -5.73 2.70
CA THR A 81 13.79 -6.19 2.02
C THR A 81 13.95 -7.58 1.39
N ALA A 82 15.13 -8.17 1.38
CA ALA A 82 15.47 -9.39 0.64
C ALA A 82 14.52 -10.57 0.92
N MET A 83 14.18 -10.82 2.18
CA MET A 83 13.30 -11.94 2.57
C MET A 83 11.86 -11.71 2.06
N MET A 84 11.36 -10.50 2.21
CA MET A 84 10.04 -10.11 1.72
C MET A 84 9.93 -10.23 0.20
N LEU A 85 10.92 -9.71 -0.53
CA LEU A 85 10.94 -9.75 -1.99
C LEU A 85 11.10 -11.18 -2.52
N ALA A 86 11.89 -12.02 -1.85
CA ALA A 86 12.02 -13.44 -2.21
C ALA A 86 10.67 -14.16 -2.11
N GLU A 87 9.89 -13.90 -1.05
CA GLU A 87 8.56 -14.49 -0.89
C GLU A 87 7.56 -13.93 -1.92
N ALA A 88 7.56 -12.62 -2.16
CA ALA A 88 6.71 -12.01 -3.18
C ALA A 88 6.95 -12.61 -4.58
N ARG A 89 8.22 -12.83 -4.95
CA ARG A 89 8.59 -13.52 -6.20
C ARG A 89 8.12 -14.98 -6.23
N ALA A 90 8.30 -15.71 -5.14
CA ALA A 90 7.83 -17.10 -5.02
C ALA A 90 6.31 -17.23 -5.16
N MET A 91 5.56 -16.18 -4.79
CA MET A 91 4.11 -16.09 -4.95
C MET A 91 3.68 -15.49 -6.30
N HIS A 92 4.61 -15.27 -7.23
CA HIS A 92 4.38 -14.69 -8.55
C HIS A 92 3.70 -13.30 -8.52
N ALA A 93 4.04 -12.49 -7.52
CA ALA A 93 3.52 -11.13 -7.43
C ALA A 93 4.06 -10.23 -8.55
N GLN A 94 3.20 -9.39 -9.10
CA GLN A 94 3.57 -8.34 -10.05
C GLN A 94 4.02 -7.07 -9.32
N ALA A 95 3.59 -6.91 -8.07
CA ALA A 95 4.10 -5.87 -7.18
C ALA A 95 4.18 -6.36 -5.72
N ALA A 96 5.21 -5.92 -5.01
CA ALA A 96 5.38 -6.05 -3.57
C ALA A 96 5.14 -4.69 -2.90
N LEU A 97 4.10 -4.61 -2.06
CA LEU A 97 3.70 -3.41 -1.35
C LEU A 97 4.00 -3.57 0.13
N TYR A 98 4.70 -2.62 0.73
CA TYR A 98 5.05 -2.67 2.15
C TYR A 98 5.13 -1.29 2.78
N GLY A 99 5.13 -1.23 4.11
CA GLY A 99 5.22 0.00 4.90
C GLY A 99 6.33 -0.05 5.95
N HIS A 100 6.04 0.34 7.17
CA HIS A 100 6.87 0.25 8.39
C HIS A 100 8.10 1.15 8.45
N THR A 101 8.80 1.39 7.35
CA THR A 101 10.01 2.22 7.33
C THR A 101 9.69 3.70 7.37
N HIS A 102 8.50 4.10 6.95
CA HIS A 102 8.04 5.48 6.72
C HIS A 102 8.86 6.22 5.63
N VAL A 103 9.65 5.50 4.85
CA VAL A 103 10.44 6.04 3.75
C VAL A 103 9.78 5.65 2.44
N ALA A 104 9.32 6.65 1.70
CA ALA A 104 8.69 6.42 0.41
C ALA A 104 9.71 5.93 -0.62
N GLU A 105 9.39 4.83 -1.30
CA GLU A 105 10.18 4.34 -2.43
C GLU A 105 9.29 3.64 -3.46
N CYS A 106 9.63 3.76 -4.71
CA CYS A 106 8.98 3.06 -5.79
C CYS A 106 10.01 2.76 -6.88
N TYR A 107 10.18 1.48 -7.20
CA TYR A 107 11.09 1.05 -8.26
C TYR A 107 10.62 -0.27 -8.89
N ARG A 108 11.20 -0.61 -10.02
CA ARG A 108 10.97 -1.89 -10.69
C ARG A 108 12.24 -2.72 -10.64
N GLU A 109 12.13 -3.96 -10.15
CA GLU A 109 13.25 -4.91 -10.15
C GLU A 109 13.61 -5.36 -11.56
N GLU A 110 14.82 -5.91 -11.73
CA GLU A 110 15.25 -6.57 -12.99
C GLU A 110 14.31 -7.71 -13.39
N THR A 111 13.68 -8.38 -12.43
CA THR A 111 12.64 -9.40 -12.65
C THR A 111 11.36 -8.86 -13.27
N GLY A 112 11.19 -7.53 -13.27
CA GLY A 112 9.97 -6.85 -13.71
C GLY A 112 8.96 -6.59 -12.62
N MET A 113 9.14 -7.14 -11.39
CA MET A 113 8.25 -6.89 -10.26
C MET A 113 8.42 -5.44 -9.75
N TRP A 114 7.29 -4.76 -9.51
CA TRP A 114 7.30 -3.46 -8.87
C TRP A 114 7.47 -3.60 -7.35
N VAL A 115 8.17 -2.66 -6.75
CA VAL A 115 8.34 -2.53 -5.28
C VAL A 115 7.89 -1.15 -4.87
N LEU A 116 6.96 -1.08 -3.93
CA LEU A 116 6.36 0.18 -3.50
C LEU A 116 6.24 0.23 -1.97
N ASN A 117 6.85 1.25 -1.38
CA ASN A 117 6.53 1.72 -0.04
C ASN A 117 5.96 3.14 -0.16
N PRO A 118 4.72 3.38 0.25
CA PRO A 118 4.09 4.69 0.11
C PRO A 118 4.68 5.77 1.02
N GLY A 119 5.55 5.40 1.97
CA GLY A 119 6.03 6.30 3.01
C GLY A 119 5.05 6.38 4.18
N SER A 120 4.68 7.57 4.58
CA SER A 120 3.74 7.81 5.67
C SER A 120 2.69 8.84 5.30
N SER A 121 1.43 8.53 5.54
CA SER A 121 0.31 9.49 5.37
C SER A 121 0.20 10.53 6.49
N GLY A 122 0.96 10.37 7.58
CA GLY A 122 0.87 11.22 8.78
C GLY A 122 2.07 12.11 9.06
N TYR A 123 3.23 11.82 8.45
CA TYR A 123 4.47 12.56 8.68
C TYR A 123 4.93 13.29 7.42
N GLY A 124 5.64 14.42 7.59
CA GLY A 124 6.31 15.12 6.48
C GLY A 124 5.37 15.63 5.38
N GLY A 125 4.16 16.03 5.72
CA GLY A 125 3.16 16.47 4.73
C GLY A 125 2.31 15.34 4.15
N GLY A 126 2.74 14.10 4.30
CA GLY A 126 2.06 12.91 3.79
C GLY A 126 2.56 12.45 2.43
N SER A 127 2.61 11.13 2.25
CA SER A 127 2.86 10.49 0.97
C SER A 127 1.99 9.24 0.78
N ALA A 128 1.72 8.89 -0.46
CA ALA A 128 0.98 7.70 -0.85
C ALA A 128 1.57 7.10 -2.13
N GLY A 129 1.29 5.84 -2.39
CA GLY A 129 1.59 5.21 -3.67
C GLY A 129 0.40 5.30 -4.60
N LEU A 130 0.65 5.55 -5.87
CA LEU A 130 -0.34 5.47 -6.93
C LEU A 130 0.12 4.44 -7.97
N MET A 131 -0.74 3.47 -8.22
CA MET A 131 -0.51 2.42 -9.21
C MET A 131 -1.65 2.44 -10.24
N GLU A 132 -1.28 2.47 -11.51
CA GLU A 132 -2.23 2.44 -12.63
C GLU A 132 -2.11 1.08 -13.33
N VAL A 133 -3.25 0.44 -13.54
CA VAL A 133 -3.35 -0.91 -14.11
C VAL A 133 -4.20 -0.87 -15.36
N GLU A 134 -3.69 -1.45 -16.44
CA GLU A 134 -4.41 -1.62 -17.70
C GLU A 134 -4.24 -3.05 -18.22
N ASN A 135 -5.34 -3.71 -18.56
CA ASN A 135 -5.35 -5.06 -19.14
C ASN A 135 -4.54 -6.11 -18.34
N GLY A 136 -4.56 -6.02 -17.01
CA GLY A 136 -3.83 -6.95 -16.13
C GLY A 136 -2.33 -6.67 -16.01
N GLU A 137 -1.87 -5.49 -16.43
CA GLU A 137 -0.49 -5.04 -16.29
C GLU A 137 -0.40 -3.71 -15.54
N ILE A 138 0.65 -3.55 -14.74
CA ILE A 138 0.96 -2.30 -14.06
C ILE A 138 1.68 -1.38 -15.05
N VAL A 139 0.98 -0.36 -15.54
CA VAL A 139 1.51 0.58 -16.54
C VAL A 139 2.23 1.76 -15.89
N SER A 140 1.90 2.09 -14.66
CA SER A 140 2.54 3.17 -13.89
C SER A 140 2.50 2.84 -12.40
N CYS A 141 3.60 3.15 -11.71
CA CYS A 141 3.68 3.10 -10.26
C CYS A 141 4.57 4.26 -9.78
N ARG A 142 4.05 5.09 -8.88
CA ARG A 142 4.77 6.28 -8.40
C ARG A 142 4.34 6.68 -6.99
N ILE A 143 5.17 7.48 -6.35
CA ILE A 143 4.83 8.16 -5.10
C ILE A 143 4.13 9.47 -5.43
N ILE A 144 3.07 9.76 -4.69
CA ILE A 144 2.39 11.04 -4.67
C ILE A 144 2.51 11.68 -3.29
N ALA A 145 2.74 12.97 -3.23
CA ALA A 145 2.84 13.75 -2.02
C ALA A 145 1.81 14.89 -2.00
N ALA A 146 1.77 15.68 -0.94
CA ALA A 146 0.75 16.71 -0.78
C ALA A 146 0.74 17.77 -1.88
N ASP A 147 1.91 18.14 -2.41
CA ASP A 147 2.07 19.07 -3.54
C ASP A 147 1.43 18.56 -4.84
N TYR A 148 1.50 17.24 -5.09
CA TYR A 148 0.82 16.63 -6.23
C TYR A 148 -0.71 16.82 -6.18
N LEU A 149 -1.30 16.85 -4.99
CA LEU A 149 -2.74 17.00 -4.82
C LEU A 149 -3.22 18.43 -5.14
N GLU A 150 -2.33 19.43 -5.10
CA GLU A 150 -2.65 20.82 -5.44
C GLU A 150 -2.93 20.98 -6.95
N GLU A 151 -2.43 20.06 -7.79
CA GLU A 151 -2.68 20.05 -9.23
C GLU A 151 -4.13 19.62 -9.60
N PHE A 152 -4.87 19.04 -8.63
CA PHE A 152 -6.25 18.57 -8.82
C PHE A 152 -7.31 19.52 -8.21
N VAL A 153 -6.89 20.63 -7.63
CA VAL A 153 -7.74 21.67 -7.06
C VAL A 153 -7.76 22.88 -7.97
#